data_0db84a418ce4b265b64ea289e954811e
#
_entry.id   0db84a418ce4b265b64ea289e954811e
#
_cell.length_a   1.000
_cell.length_b   1.000
_cell.length_c   1.000
_cell.angle_alpha   90.00
_cell.angle_beta   90.00
_cell.angle_gamma   90.00
#
_symmetry.space_group_name_H-M   'P 1'
#
loop_
_entity.id
_entity.type
_entity.pdbx_description
1 polymer ?
#
loop_
_entity_poly.entity_id
_entity_poly.type
_entity_poly.pdbx_seq_one_letter_code
_entity_poly.pdbx_strand_id
1 'polypeptide(L)'
;MGVTPEQIGTEIGTYGIPEFGTGFVRQMLIDTRPTTFAELVRISGLSHGTNVWLNNAQEFVRNGQATLSQIITVRDDIMNYLIDQGLDNSDAFKIMEFVRKGKPKKEPENWEKYSAMMKEKKVPDWYIESCRRIEYMFPKGHAVAYVMMAMRIAYFKVHQPLAFYAAFLSRKADDFDMEVMSRGILAKQKLEELSKEPKLDPKKKNEQA
;
A
#
# COMPACT_ATOMS: atom_id res chain seq x y z
N MET A 1 9.98 -17.86 -12.74
CA MET A 1 11.21 -17.38 -12.10
C MET A 1 12.02 -18.52 -11.44
N GLY A 2 11.63 -19.75 -11.64
CA GLY A 2 12.39 -20.94 -11.17
C GLY A 2 12.44 -21.16 -9.66
N VAL A 3 11.57 -20.49 -8.91
CA VAL A 3 11.43 -20.68 -7.47
C VAL A 3 9.98 -20.98 -7.10
N THR A 4 9.76 -21.75 -6.03
CA THR A 4 8.43 -22.09 -5.53
C THR A 4 8.04 -21.16 -4.36
N PRO A 5 6.74 -21.02 -4.05
CA PRO A 5 6.28 -20.28 -2.87
C PRO A 5 6.93 -20.73 -1.55
N GLU A 6 7.17 -22.01 -1.39
CA GLU A 6 7.80 -22.59 -0.19
C GLU A 6 9.26 -22.14 -0.05
N GLN A 7 9.99 -22.04 -1.19
CA GLN A 7 11.39 -21.60 -1.19
C GLN A 7 11.54 -20.13 -0.80
N ILE A 8 10.59 -19.27 -1.19
CA ILE A 8 10.63 -17.84 -0.90
C ILE A 8 9.74 -17.43 0.29
N GLY A 9 8.98 -18.37 0.87
CA GLY A 9 8.12 -18.13 2.02
C GLY A 9 6.90 -17.25 1.73
N THR A 10 6.46 -17.15 0.46
CA THR A 10 5.31 -16.35 0.04
C THR A 10 4.81 -16.78 -1.34
N GLU A 11 3.49 -16.64 -1.57
CA GLU A 11 2.89 -16.81 -2.91
C GLU A 11 3.17 -15.60 -3.83
N ILE A 12 3.63 -14.47 -3.29
CA ILE A 12 3.80 -13.22 -4.00
C ILE A 12 5.26 -12.99 -4.37
N GLY A 13 5.55 -12.99 -5.67
CA GLY A 13 6.91 -12.84 -6.22
C GLY A 13 7.44 -11.41 -6.34
N THR A 14 6.96 -10.44 -5.55
CA THR A 14 7.27 -9.01 -5.70
C THR A 14 8.47 -8.52 -4.88
N TYR A 15 9.25 -9.41 -4.28
CA TYR A 15 10.49 -9.04 -3.61
C TYR A 15 11.41 -8.23 -4.53
N GLY A 16 11.93 -7.10 -4.03
CA GLY A 16 12.80 -6.20 -4.78
C GLY A 16 12.08 -5.33 -5.81
N ILE A 17 10.75 -5.45 -5.95
CA ILE A 17 9.95 -4.53 -6.75
C ILE A 17 9.58 -3.34 -5.88
N PRO A 18 9.92 -2.09 -6.29
CA PRO A 18 9.50 -0.89 -5.58
C PRO A 18 7.98 -0.86 -5.37
N GLU A 19 7.53 -0.30 -4.28
CA GLU A 19 6.11 -0.19 -3.87
C GLU A 19 5.46 -1.52 -3.46
N PHE A 20 5.78 -2.65 -4.11
CA PHE A 20 5.10 -3.93 -3.93
C PHE A 20 5.92 -4.99 -3.18
N GLY A 21 7.15 -4.67 -2.79
CA GLY A 21 8.07 -5.63 -2.14
C GLY A 21 7.95 -5.72 -0.62
N THR A 22 7.30 -4.77 0.05
CA THR A 22 7.15 -4.77 1.50
C THR A 22 6.18 -5.85 1.99
N GLY A 23 6.36 -6.35 3.22
CA GLY A 23 5.46 -7.35 3.81
C GLY A 23 4.00 -6.88 3.83
N PHE A 24 3.78 -5.60 4.16
CA PHE A 24 2.46 -4.98 4.19
C PHE A 24 1.76 -5.03 2.82
N VAL A 25 2.43 -4.59 1.75
CA VAL A 25 1.83 -4.56 0.41
C VAL A 25 1.69 -5.97 -0.16
N ARG A 26 2.63 -6.87 0.12
CA ARG A 26 2.49 -8.28 -0.28
C ARG A 26 1.25 -8.94 0.34
N GLN A 27 0.95 -8.63 1.61
CA GLN A 27 -0.29 -9.09 2.23
C GLN A 27 -1.53 -8.51 1.54
N MET A 28 -1.53 -7.22 1.17
CA MET A 28 -2.61 -6.63 0.39
C MET A 28 -2.80 -7.32 -0.97
N LEU A 29 -1.71 -7.69 -1.64
CA LEU A 29 -1.77 -8.44 -2.91
C LEU A 29 -2.40 -9.84 -2.72
N ILE A 30 -2.12 -10.51 -1.60
CA ILE A 30 -2.76 -11.78 -1.25
C ILE A 30 -4.27 -11.59 -1.00
N ASP A 31 -4.62 -10.57 -0.21
CA ASP A 31 -6.00 -10.28 0.18
C ASP A 31 -6.87 -9.87 -1.02
N THR A 32 -6.29 -9.16 -2.00
CA THR A 32 -7.05 -8.52 -3.10
C THR A 32 -6.90 -9.21 -4.46
N ARG A 33 -5.82 -9.96 -4.68
CA ARG A 33 -5.49 -10.69 -5.93
C ARG A 33 -5.71 -9.86 -7.20
N PRO A 34 -5.04 -8.71 -7.36
CA PRO A 34 -5.24 -7.83 -8.50
C PRO A 34 -4.84 -8.51 -9.81
N THR A 35 -5.61 -8.25 -10.86
CA THR A 35 -5.38 -8.80 -12.21
C THR A 35 -5.12 -7.72 -13.25
N THR A 36 -5.33 -6.45 -12.90
CA THR A 36 -5.20 -5.31 -13.82
C THR A 36 -4.27 -4.24 -13.28
N PHE A 37 -3.74 -3.42 -14.20
CA PHE A 37 -2.95 -2.23 -13.84
C PHE A 37 -3.74 -1.25 -12.96
N ALA A 38 -5.03 -1.07 -13.26
CA ALA A 38 -5.89 -0.18 -12.48
C ALA A 38 -6.03 -0.63 -11.03
N GLU A 39 -6.12 -1.92 -10.77
CA GLU A 39 -6.16 -2.49 -9.42
C GLU A 39 -4.82 -2.31 -8.69
N LEU A 40 -3.68 -2.44 -9.40
CA LEU A 40 -2.37 -2.13 -8.81
C LEU A 40 -2.25 -0.65 -8.41
N VAL A 41 -2.80 0.26 -9.21
CA VAL A 41 -2.87 1.70 -8.86
C VAL A 41 -3.70 1.90 -7.58
N ARG A 42 -4.81 1.18 -7.43
CA ARG A 42 -5.63 1.20 -6.21
C ARG A 42 -4.84 0.72 -5.00
N ILE A 43 -4.13 -0.40 -5.11
CA ILE A 43 -3.29 -0.94 -4.04
C ILE A 43 -2.19 0.04 -3.65
N SER A 44 -1.54 0.69 -4.62
CA SER A 44 -0.56 1.75 -4.34
C SER A 44 -1.20 2.91 -3.57
N GLY A 45 -2.38 3.37 -3.96
CA GLY A 45 -3.13 4.38 -3.23
C GLY A 45 -3.45 3.99 -1.79
N LEU A 46 -3.90 2.76 -1.58
CA LEU A 46 -4.22 2.21 -0.26
C LEU A 46 -2.98 2.11 0.65
N SER A 47 -1.82 1.79 0.09
CA SER A 47 -0.59 1.57 0.85
C SER A 47 0.10 2.85 1.31
N HIS A 48 -0.11 3.96 0.61
CA HIS A 48 0.55 5.24 0.88
C HIS A 48 -0.25 6.17 1.81
N GLY A 49 -1.56 5.94 1.94
CA GLY A 49 -2.41 6.75 2.81
C GLY A 49 -2.35 6.31 4.28
N THR A 50 -2.79 7.20 5.16
CA THR A 50 -2.96 6.88 6.59
C THR A 50 -4.43 6.57 6.86
N ASN A 51 -4.71 5.39 7.44
CA ASN A 51 -6.06 4.88 7.71
C ASN A 51 -6.94 4.82 6.43
N VAL A 52 -6.34 4.46 5.31
CA VAL A 52 -7.05 4.20 4.06
C VAL A 52 -7.34 2.71 3.91
N TRP A 53 -6.36 1.84 4.16
CA TRP A 53 -6.51 0.38 4.15
C TRP A 53 -6.80 -0.19 5.53
N LEU A 54 -5.83 -0.14 6.45
CA LEU A 54 -5.98 -0.66 7.80
C LEU A 54 -7.05 0.12 8.57
N ASN A 55 -7.86 -0.60 9.36
CA ASN A 55 -8.98 -0.06 10.13
C ASN A 55 -10.01 0.70 9.27
N ASN A 56 -10.04 0.44 7.96
CA ASN A 56 -10.92 1.10 7.02
C ASN A 56 -11.29 0.16 5.86
N ALA A 57 -10.81 0.40 4.65
CA ALA A 57 -11.19 -0.33 3.45
C ALA A 57 -11.02 -1.85 3.59
N GLN A 58 -10.01 -2.31 4.31
CA GLN A 58 -9.79 -3.73 4.59
C GLN A 58 -10.99 -4.40 5.25
N GLU A 59 -11.64 -3.73 6.21
CA GLU A 59 -12.81 -4.26 6.89
C GLU A 59 -13.98 -4.42 5.93
N PHE A 60 -14.25 -3.41 5.10
CA PHE A 60 -15.35 -3.44 4.14
C PHE A 60 -15.16 -4.52 3.06
N VAL A 61 -13.92 -4.74 2.62
CA VAL A 61 -13.60 -5.80 1.66
C VAL A 61 -13.75 -7.19 2.31
N ARG A 62 -13.18 -7.40 3.50
CA ARG A 62 -13.26 -8.68 4.20
C ARG A 62 -14.69 -9.09 4.58
N ASN A 63 -15.52 -8.12 4.92
CA ASN A 63 -16.92 -8.34 5.28
C ASN A 63 -17.84 -8.45 4.04
N GLY A 64 -17.30 -8.37 2.83
CA GLY A 64 -18.08 -8.41 1.59
C GLY A 64 -19.00 -7.20 1.35
N GLN A 65 -18.79 -6.12 2.08
CA GLN A 65 -19.57 -4.88 1.96
C GLN A 65 -19.19 -4.08 0.72
N ALA A 66 -17.94 -4.15 0.30
CA ALA A 66 -17.42 -3.48 -0.88
C ALA A 66 -16.31 -4.30 -1.55
N THR A 67 -16.16 -4.11 -2.85
CA THR A 67 -15.07 -4.69 -3.64
C THR A 67 -13.88 -3.73 -3.75
N LEU A 68 -12.73 -4.22 -4.20
CA LEU A 68 -11.55 -3.38 -4.47
C LEU A 68 -11.86 -2.21 -5.43
N SER A 69 -12.80 -2.40 -6.35
CA SER A 69 -13.21 -1.36 -7.31
C SER A 69 -14.09 -0.27 -6.69
N GLN A 70 -14.74 -0.53 -5.57
CA GLN A 70 -15.69 0.38 -4.93
C GLN A 70 -15.09 1.17 -3.77
N ILE A 71 -14.06 0.63 -3.10
CA ILE A 71 -13.44 1.30 -1.95
C ILE A 71 -12.68 2.57 -2.35
N ILE A 72 -12.50 3.45 -1.39
CA ILE A 72 -11.71 4.68 -1.55
C ILE A 72 -10.23 4.32 -1.49
N THR A 73 -9.44 4.68 -2.50
CA THR A 73 -8.01 4.37 -2.58
C THR A 73 -7.13 5.60 -2.72
N VAL A 74 -7.57 6.58 -3.48
CA VAL A 74 -6.91 7.87 -3.71
C VAL A 74 -7.91 9.01 -3.56
N ARG A 75 -7.44 10.24 -3.34
CA ARG A 75 -8.33 11.39 -3.15
C ARG A 75 -9.29 11.63 -4.32
N ASP A 76 -8.83 11.34 -5.52
CA ASP A 76 -9.60 11.50 -6.75
C ASP A 76 -10.85 10.59 -6.78
N ASP A 77 -10.79 9.42 -6.13
CA ASP A 77 -11.94 8.51 -6.03
C ASP A 77 -13.11 9.20 -5.30
N ILE A 78 -12.81 9.96 -4.23
CA ILE A 78 -13.84 10.66 -3.45
C ILE A 78 -14.52 11.71 -4.33
N MET A 79 -13.74 12.56 -5.00
CA MET A 79 -14.29 13.64 -5.82
C MET A 79 -15.17 13.10 -6.94
N ASN A 80 -14.64 12.14 -7.72
CA ASN A 80 -15.35 11.59 -8.86
C ASN A 80 -16.63 10.85 -8.43
N TYR A 81 -16.54 10.02 -7.38
CA TYR A 81 -17.70 9.31 -6.86
C TYR A 81 -18.82 10.27 -6.41
N LEU A 82 -18.48 11.34 -5.70
CA LEU A 82 -19.47 12.33 -5.24
C LEU A 82 -20.11 13.09 -6.40
N ILE A 83 -19.34 13.42 -7.44
CA ILE A 83 -19.88 14.01 -8.68
C ILE A 83 -20.84 13.06 -9.37
N ASP A 84 -20.47 11.77 -9.48
CA ASP A 84 -21.32 10.73 -10.08
C ASP A 84 -22.62 10.51 -9.27
N GLN A 85 -22.59 10.74 -7.95
CA GLN A 85 -23.79 10.75 -7.10
C GLN A 85 -24.61 12.06 -7.21
N GLY A 86 -24.17 13.01 -8.02
CA GLY A 86 -24.91 14.26 -8.29
C GLY A 86 -24.64 15.38 -7.30
N LEU A 87 -23.49 15.37 -6.61
CA LEU A 87 -23.01 16.58 -5.92
C LEU A 87 -22.44 17.58 -6.93
N ASP A 88 -22.54 18.86 -6.57
CA ASP A 88 -21.84 19.92 -7.31
C ASP A 88 -20.32 19.71 -7.26
N ASN A 89 -19.62 20.03 -8.35
CA ASN A 89 -18.18 19.85 -8.50
C ASN A 89 -17.38 20.59 -7.41
N SER A 90 -17.80 21.80 -7.04
CA SER A 90 -17.15 22.60 -6.00
C SER A 90 -17.30 21.95 -4.62
N ASP A 91 -18.47 21.42 -4.32
CA ASP A 91 -18.73 20.77 -3.04
C ASP A 91 -18.07 19.40 -2.96
N ALA A 92 -18.08 18.61 -4.03
CA ALA A 92 -17.33 17.37 -4.13
C ALA A 92 -15.82 17.59 -3.92
N PHE A 93 -15.26 18.64 -4.53
CA PHE A 93 -13.88 19.04 -4.32
C PHE A 93 -13.59 19.45 -2.87
N LYS A 94 -14.46 20.26 -2.24
CA LYS A 94 -14.29 20.67 -0.83
C LYS A 94 -14.32 19.46 0.11
N ILE A 95 -15.25 18.52 -0.10
CA ILE A 95 -15.35 17.31 0.69
C ILE A 95 -14.08 16.46 0.52
N MET A 96 -13.63 16.24 -0.71
CA MET A 96 -12.40 15.53 -1.00
C MET A 96 -11.18 16.15 -0.30
N GLU A 97 -11.01 17.48 -0.42
CA GLU A 97 -9.91 18.22 0.24
C GLU A 97 -10.01 18.16 1.77
N PHE A 98 -11.20 18.14 2.31
CA PHE A 98 -11.45 18.01 3.74
C PHE A 98 -11.07 16.61 4.24
N VAL A 99 -11.51 15.57 3.54
CA VAL A 99 -11.23 14.17 3.89
C VAL A 99 -9.74 13.84 3.75
N ARG A 100 -9.10 14.19 2.63
CA ARG A 100 -7.70 13.84 2.40
C ARG A 100 -6.70 14.43 3.41
N LYS A 101 -7.10 15.50 4.12
CA LYS A 101 -6.32 16.17 5.16
C LYS A 101 -6.63 15.65 6.58
N GLY A 102 -7.46 14.63 6.70
CA GLY A 102 -7.86 14.04 7.98
C GLY A 102 -8.67 14.97 8.87
N LYS A 103 -9.41 15.89 8.26
CA LYS A 103 -10.21 16.88 8.98
C LYS A 103 -11.54 16.35 9.56
N PRO A 104 -12.17 15.27 9.06
CA PRO A 104 -13.42 14.75 9.63
C PRO A 104 -13.39 14.51 11.13
N LYS A 105 -12.26 14.04 11.66
CA LYS A 105 -12.08 13.84 13.11
C LYS A 105 -11.73 15.11 13.88
N LYS A 106 -11.13 16.09 13.21
CA LYS A 106 -10.62 17.33 13.83
C LYS A 106 -11.64 18.46 13.85
N GLU A 107 -12.53 18.46 12.89
CA GLU A 107 -13.54 19.49 12.68
C GLU A 107 -14.94 18.83 12.57
N PRO A 108 -15.54 18.34 13.69
CA PRO A 108 -16.77 17.56 13.66
C PRO A 108 -17.99 18.35 13.14
N GLU A 109 -18.09 19.64 13.42
CA GLU A 109 -19.19 20.49 12.91
C GLU A 109 -19.20 20.55 11.39
N ASN A 110 -18.04 20.78 10.76
CA ASN A 110 -17.91 20.77 9.31
C ASN A 110 -18.16 19.37 8.73
N TRP A 111 -17.73 18.32 9.44
CA TRP A 111 -17.99 16.95 9.02
C TRP A 111 -19.48 16.61 9.02
N GLU A 112 -20.23 17.05 10.03
CA GLU A 112 -21.68 16.85 10.10
C GLU A 112 -22.38 17.45 8.87
N LYS A 113 -22.02 18.70 8.52
CA LYS A 113 -22.53 19.35 7.30
C LYS A 113 -22.22 18.54 6.03
N TYR A 114 -20.97 18.13 5.83
CA TYR A 114 -20.57 17.39 4.64
C TYR A 114 -21.18 15.98 4.57
N SER A 115 -21.29 15.29 5.71
CA SER A 115 -21.94 14.00 5.78
C SER A 115 -23.44 14.09 5.48
N ALA A 116 -24.13 15.15 5.91
CA ALA A 116 -25.53 15.39 5.58
C ALA A 116 -25.70 15.59 4.06
N MET A 117 -24.85 16.37 3.41
CA MET A 117 -24.86 16.56 1.94
C MET A 117 -24.67 15.23 1.20
N MET A 118 -23.74 14.38 1.66
CA MET A 118 -23.55 13.04 1.08
C MET A 118 -24.78 12.16 1.26
N LYS A 119 -25.40 12.16 2.45
CA LYS A 119 -26.62 11.39 2.73
C LYS A 119 -27.80 11.81 1.88
N GLU A 120 -27.98 13.12 1.65
CA GLU A 120 -29.00 13.65 0.74
C GLU A 120 -28.87 13.08 -0.67
N LYS A 121 -27.65 12.86 -1.14
CA LYS A 121 -27.33 12.23 -2.42
C LYS A 121 -27.27 10.69 -2.36
N LYS A 122 -27.77 10.08 -1.29
CA LYS A 122 -27.84 8.63 -1.10
C LYS A 122 -26.48 7.92 -1.14
N VAL A 123 -25.40 8.63 -0.77
CA VAL A 123 -24.09 8.00 -0.56
C VAL A 123 -24.20 6.98 0.57
N PRO A 124 -23.74 5.73 0.38
CA PRO A 124 -23.86 4.67 1.39
C PRO A 124 -23.16 5.03 2.71
N ASP A 125 -23.73 4.62 3.84
CA ASP A 125 -23.18 4.92 5.16
C ASP A 125 -21.75 4.37 5.34
N TRP A 126 -21.44 3.20 4.78
CA TRP A 126 -20.10 2.65 4.84
C TRP A 126 -19.06 3.54 4.10
N TYR A 127 -19.46 4.21 3.01
CA TYR A 127 -18.59 5.11 2.27
C TYR A 127 -18.33 6.38 3.06
N ILE A 128 -19.36 6.95 3.68
CA ILE A 128 -19.26 8.12 4.57
C ILE A 128 -18.37 7.79 5.76
N GLU A 129 -18.55 6.61 6.36
CA GLU A 129 -17.71 6.15 7.47
C GLU A 129 -16.26 5.93 7.02
N SER A 130 -16.03 5.39 5.83
CA SER A 130 -14.69 5.28 5.24
C SER A 130 -14.02 6.66 5.13
N CYS A 131 -14.72 7.67 4.59
CA CYS A 131 -14.23 9.04 4.54
C CYS A 131 -13.86 9.59 5.94
N ARG A 132 -14.67 9.29 6.96
CA ARG A 132 -14.43 9.73 8.34
C ARG A 132 -13.17 9.16 8.95
N ARG A 133 -12.80 7.92 8.59
CA ARG A 133 -11.63 7.22 9.13
C ARG A 133 -10.31 7.69 8.52
N ILE A 134 -10.33 8.20 7.30
CA ILE A 134 -9.14 8.61 6.55
C ILE A 134 -8.44 9.79 7.24
N GLU A 135 -7.12 9.70 7.37
CA GLU A 135 -6.29 10.77 7.95
C GLU A 135 -5.39 11.45 6.92
N TYR A 136 -4.95 10.70 5.91
CA TYR A 136 -4.17 11.28 4.81
C TYR A 136 -4.30 10.44 3.53
N MET A 137 -4.38 11.11 2.38
CA MET A 137 -4.47 10.46 1.07
C MET A 137 -3.58 11.12 0.03
N PHE A 138 -3.07 10.29 -0.87
CA PHE A 138 -2.30 10.70 -2.04
C PHE A 138 -3.19 10.90 -3.28
N PRO A 139 -2.72 11.70 -4.28
CA PRO A 139 -3.41 11.84 -5.55
C PRO A 139 -3.21 10.59 -6.43
N LYS A 140 -4.16 10.35 -7.33
CA LYS A 140 -4.12 9.24 -8.30
C LYS A 140 -2.89 9.31 -9.20
N GLY A 141 -2.50 10.51 -9.64
CA GLY A 141 -1.32 10.69 -10.49
C GLY A 141 -0.02 10.21 -9.84
N HIS A 142 0.13 10.40 -8.52
CA HIS A 142 1.25 9.84 -7.75
C HIS A 142 1.25 8.31 -7.81
N ALA A 143 0.13 7.67 -7.46
CA ALA A 143 0.01 6.21 -7.49
C ALA A 143 0.30 5.64 -8.88
N VAL A 144 -0.24 6.24 -9.96
CA VAL A 144 0.01 5.83 -11.35
C VAL A 144 1.50 5.87 -11.70
N ALA A 145 2.20 6.97 -11.35
CA ALA A 145 3.62 7.11 -11.66
C ALA A 145 4.47 6.02 -11.02
N TYR A 146 4.23 5.73 -9.73
CA TYR A 146 4.98 4.70 -9.00
C TYR A 146 4.64 3.29 -9.47
N VAL A 147 3.38 3.00 -9.80
CA VAL A 147 3.01 1.69 -10.36
C VAL A 147 3.61 1.49 -11.74
N MET A 148 3.64 2.52 -12.59
CA MET A 148 4.35 2.44 -13.89
C MET A 148 5.83 2.11 -13.72
N MET A 149 6.51 2.75 -12.78
CA MET A 149 7.91 2.44 -12.45
C MET A 149 8.04 0.99 -11.99
N ALA A 150 7.22 0.57 -11.03
CA ALA A 150 7.24 -0.78 -10.49
C ALA A 150 7.03 -1.85 -11.58
N MET A 151 6.08 -1.63 -12.49
CA MET A 151 5.81 -2.55 -13.59
C MET A 151 7.00 -2.66 -14.57
N ARG A 152 7.67 -1.54 -14.87
CA ARG A 152 8.89 -1.57 -15.69
C ARG A 152 10.01 -2.38 -15.03
N ILE A 153 10.20 -2.21 -13.73
CA ILE A 153 11.18 -2.99 -12.96
C ILE A 153 10.78 -4.46 -12.88
N ALA A 154 9.49 -4.76 -12.67
CA ALA A 154 8.97 -6.11 -12.67
C ALA A 154 9.19 -6.82 -14.03
N TYR A 155 9.06 -6.10 -15.13
CA TYR A 155 9.39 -6.63 -16.46
C TYR A 155 10.83 -7.16 -16.53
N PHE A 156 11.80 -6.38 -16.05
CA PHE A 156 13.20 -6.84 -16.01
C PHE A 156 13.39 -8.02 -15.07
N LYS A 157 12.73 -8.02 -13.91
CA LYS A 157 12.81 -9.15 -12.98
C LYS A 157 12.32 -10.46 -13.60
N VAL A 158 11.27 -10.41 -14.44
CA VAL A 158 10.69 -11.60 -15.08
C VAL A 158 11.50 -12.03 -16.33
N HIS A 159 11.85 -11.07 -17.18
CA HIS A 159 12.42 -11.36 -18.49
C HIS A 159 13.95 -11.30 -18.55
N GLN A 160 14.58 -10.56 -17.63
CA GLN A 160 16.03 -10.41 -17.53
C GLN A 160 16.52 -10.48 -16.09
N PRO A 161 16.29 -11.61 -15.41
CA PRO A 161 16.52 -11.72 -13.95
C PRO A 161 17.98 -11.46 -13.56
N LEU A 162 18.96 -11.87 -14.36
CA LEU A 162 20.37 -11.61 -14.05
C LEU A 162 20.67 -10.11 -13.99
N ALA A 163 20.19 -9.33 -14.96
CA ALA A 163 20.38 -7.88 -14.98
C ALA A 163 19.64 -7.22 -13.83
N PHE A 164 18.41 -7.65 -13.54
CA PHE A 164 17.63 -7.14 -12.40
C PHE A 164 18.36 -7.38 -11.08
N TYR A 165 18.78 -8.62 -10.79
CA TYR A 165 19.43 -8.93 -9.51
C TYR A 165 20.82 -8.29 -9.41
N ALA A 166 21.59 -8.21 -10.49
CA ALA A 166 22.87 -7.49 -10.48
C ALA A 166 22.68 -6.03 -10.10
N ALA A 167 21.73 -5.33 -10.72
CA ALA A 167 21.42 -3.94 -10.40
C ALA A 167 20.87 -3.77 -8.97
N PHE A 168 19.94 -4.64 -8.56
CA PHE A 168 19.32 -4.59 -7.24
C PHE A 168 20.36 -4.79 -6.12
N LEU A 169 21.18 -5.84 -6.23
CA LEU A 169 22.19 -6.18 -5.23
C LEU A 169 23.30 -5.11 -5.17
N SER A 170 23.74 -4.57 -6.33
CA SER A 170 24.72 -3.47 -6.36
C SER A 170 24.20 -2.21 -5.66
N ARG A 171 22.89 -1.92 -5.76
CA ARG A 171 22.27 -0.76 -5.07
C ARG A 171 22.01 -1.00 -3.59
N LYS A 172 21.97 -2.26 -3.15
CA LYS A 172 21.72 -2.71 -1.79
C LYS A 172 22.96 -3.34 -1.15
N ALA A 173 24.16 -3.01 -1.65
CA ALA A 173 25.41 -3.63 -1.21
C ALA A 173 25.66 -3.49 0.29
N ASP A 174 25.26 -2.38 0.89
CA ASP A 174 25.43 -2.13 2.34
C ASP A 174 24.48 -3.00 3.22
N ASP A 175 23.39 -3.49 2.62
CA ASP A 175 22.42 -4.38 3.29
C ASP A 175 22.64 -5.85 2.92
N PHE A 176 23.76 -6.18 2.26
CA PHE A 176 23.98 -7.45 1.59
C PHE A 176 25.16 -8.23 2.20
N ASP A 177 24.87 -9.39 2.79
CA ASP A 177 25.89 -10.34 3.23
C ASP A 177 26.13 -11.41 2.15
N MET A 178 27.27 -11.31 1.45
CA MET A 178 27.62 -12.22 0.36
C MET A 178 27.78 -13.67 0.85
N GLU A 179 28.30 -13.89 2.05
CA GLU A 179 28.49 -15.22 2.60
C GLU A 179 27.14 -15.89 2.85
N VAL A 180 26.20 -15.17 3.47
CA VAL A 180 24.84 -15.65 3.71
C VAL A 180 24.11 -15.91 2.39
N MET A 181 24.17 -14.98 1.46
CA MET A 181 23.41 -15.04 0.21
C MET A 181 23.92 -16.12 -0.75
N SER A 182 25.21 -16.44 -0.73
CA SER A 182 25.79 -17.49 -1.59
C SER A 182 25.43 -18.92 -1.12
N ARG A 183 24.97 -19.09 0.11
CA ARG A 183 24.67 -20.40 0.72
C ARG A 183 23.26 -20.93 0.47
N GLY A 184 22.41 -20.21 -0.27
CA GLY A 184 21.05 -20.67 -0.64
C GLY A 184 20.18 -21.02 0.57
N ILE A 185 19.77 -22.30 0.72
CA ILE A 185 18.89 -22.76 1.82
C ILE A 185 19.53 -22.56 3.20
N LEU A 186 20.86 -22.68 3.32
CA LEU A 186 21.57 -22.43 4.56
C LEU A 186 21.49 -20.96 5.02
N ALA A 187 21.30 -20.04 4.07
CA ALA A 187 21.06 -18.63 4.38
C ALA A 187 19.77 -18.42 5.20
N LYS A 188 18.71 -19.19 4.90
CA LYS A 188 17.44 -19.10 5.65
C LYS A 188 17.63 -19.51 7.11
N GLN A 189 18.35 -20.62 7.35
CA GLN A 189 18.64 -21.10 8.71
C GLN A 189 19.46 -20.07 9.48
N LYS A 190 20.49 -19.49 8.84
CA LYS A 190 21.32 -18.45 9.47
C LYS A 190 20.55 -17.18 9.78
N LEU A 191 19.64 -16.74 8.90
CA LEU A 191 18.75 -15.60 9.15
C LEU A 191 17.76 -15.87 10.29
N GLU A 192 17.26 -17.09 10.40
CA GLU A 192 16.40 -17.51 11.52
C GLU A 192 17.15 -17.52 12.84
N GLU A 193 18.42 -17.95 12.85
CA GLU A 193 19.30 -17.88 14.03
C GLU A 193 19.57 -16.43 14.43
N LEU A 194 19.99 -15.57 13.49
CA LEU A 194 20.27 -14.16 13.72
C LEU A 194 19.03 -13.37 14.16
N SER A 195 17.84 -13.76 13.72
CA SER A 195 16.60 -13.13 14.16
C SER A 195 16.22 -13.44 15.61
N LYS A 196 16.78 -14.52 16.18
CA LYS A 196 16.58 -14.93 17.59
C LYS A 196 17.60 -14.28 18.53
N GLU A 197 18.69 -13.72 17.99
CA GLU A 197 19.66 -12.97 18.80
C GLU A 197 19.03 -11.66 19.30
N PRO A 198 19.18 -11.30 20.59
CA PRO A 198 18.68 -10.03 21.11
C PRO A 198 19.32 -8.88 20.33
N LYS A 199 18.48 -8.02 19.75
CA LYS A 199 18.97 -6.80 19.06
C LYS A 199 19.80 -6.00 20.04
N LEU A 200 21.09 -5.87 19.78
CA LEU A 200 21.97 -5.00 20.54
C LEU A 200 21.42 -3.56 20.51
N ASP A 201 21.22 -3.00 21.68
CA ASP A 201 20.74 -1.64 21.85
C ASP A 201 21.72 -0.69 21.13
N PRO A 202 21.27 0.12 20.15
CA PRO A 202 22.13 1.04 19.42
C PRO A 202 22.91 2.02 20.32
N LYS A 203 22.43 2.26 21.54
CA LYS A 203 23.06 3.13 22.53
C LYS A 203 24.31 2.54 23.21
N LYS A 204 24.53 1.22 23.13
CA LYS A 204 25.70 0.57 23.73
C LYS A 204 26.91 0.47 22.81
N LYS A 205 26.83 0.89 21.55
CA LYS A 205 27.95 0.90 20.60
C LYS A 205 29.01 1.96 20.90
N ASN A 206 28.72 2.97 21.72
CA ASN A 206 29.64 4.07 22.02
C ASN A 206 30.43 3.92 23.34
N GLU A 207 30.29 2.80 24.07
CA GLU A 207 31.01 2.60 25.33
C GLU A 207 32.24 1.66 25.21
N GLN A 208 32.56 1.18 24.00
CA GLN A 208 33.71 0.28 23.75
C GLN A 208 34.64 0.77 22.62
N ALA A 209 34.71 2.08 22.38
CA ALA A 209 35.70 2.68 21.49
C ALA A 209 36.71 3.55 22.28
#